data_0e65d780034b285a054e8e2606e66c8a
#
_entry.id   0e65d780034b285a054e8e2606e66c8a
#
_cell.length_a   1.000
_cell.length_b   1.000
_cell.length_c   1.000
_cell.angle_alpha   90.00
_cell.angle_beta   90.00
_cell.angle_gamma   90.00
#
_symmetry.space_group_name_H-M   'P 1'
#
loop_
_entity.id
_entity.type
_entity.pdbx_description
1 polymer ?
#
loop_
_entity_poly.entity_id
_entity_poly.type
_entity_poly.pdbx_seq_one_letter_code
_entity_poly.pdbx_strand_id
1 'polypeptide(L)'
;MRRLAACVFALSLMLAALGSRPVTATPLTEEQQTAVARRVEIYLRYLFAWGPETGVKVTSMHESAIPGLYSAIVEVNQGERRGQEVVLVSADGRYLVRGDFHDTTEDPFAEVRQTVVLAGHPSKGPADAPVIIVEYGDFQCATCAELYPTMKKLLAERKDVRLVYKDLPLTRIHDWAMAAAVAGQCAFRQSPDAFWRLHDFLFENQKQITKDNLDVRLDALAPLLELRLEEFRTCRTQEATRATVEQSLREATELGLRNTPSLFINARPLAGAQSYDAILHLIEYELYLQKQGSAPR
;
A
#
# COMPACT_ATOMS: atom_id res chain seq x y z
N MET A 1 54.79 -62.34 -39.38
CA MET A 1 55.04 -61.14 -38.65
C MET A 1 54.22 -60.02 -39.39
N ARG A 2 53.02 -59.88 -39.08
CA ARG A 2 52.11 -58.92 -39.76
C ARG A 2 51.68 -57.82 -38.78
N ARG A 3 51.97 -56.56 -39.10
CA ARG A 3 51.61 -55.39 -38.35
C ARG A 3 50.15 -55.03 -38.73
N LEU A 4 49.25 -55.03 -37.75
CA LEU A 4 47.87 -54.48 -37.89
C LEU A 4 47.94 -53.01 -37.53
N ALA A 5 47.54 -52.12 -38.46
CA ALA A 5 47.33 -50.72 -38.28
C ALA A 5 45.91 -50.49 -37.78
N ALA A 6 45.78 -49.90 -36.61
CA ALA A 6 44.48 -49.48 -36.09
C ALA A 6 44.11 -48.05 -36.58
N CYS A 7 43.10 -47.95 -37.40
CA CYS A 7 42.49 -46.68 -37.78
C CYS A 7 41.59 -46.20 -36.65
N VAL A 8 41.95 -45.10 -35.97
CA VAL A 8 41.11 -44.41 -35.06
C VAL A 8 40.28 -43.36 -35.82
N PHE A 9 38.98 -43.62 -35.97
CA PHE A 9 38.02 -42.61 -36.46
C PHE A 9 37.69 -41.65 -35.36
N ALA A 10 38.19 -40.43 -35.44
CA ALA A 10 37.76 -39.32 -34.59
C ALA A 10 36.41 -38.77 -35.09
N LEU A 11 35.34 -39.11 -34.37
CA LEU A 11 34.02 -38.55 -34.60
C LEU A 11 33.92 -37.21 -33.90
N SER A 12 34.13 -36.09 -34.61
CA SER A 12 33.94 -34.74 -34.10
C SER A 12 32.44 -34.44 -33.92
N LEU A 13 31.97 -34.53 -32.69
CA LEU A 13 30.63 -34.01 -32.34
C LEU A 13 30.67 -32.50 -32.44
N MET A 14 30.11 -31.91 -33.50
CA MET A 14 29.70 -30.52 -33.55
C MET A 14 28.44 -30.35 -32.69
N LEU A 15 28.62 -29.94 -31.42
CA LEU A 15 27.52 -29.39 -30.63
C LEU A 15 27.15 -28.04 -31.26
N ALA A 16 26.09 -28.01 -32.06
CA ALA A 16 25.47 -26.79 -32.46
C ALA A 16 24.80 -26.17 -31.19
N ALA A 17 25.46 -25.17 -30.61
CA ALA A 17 24.87 -24.34 -29.61
C ALA A 17 23.68 -23.61 -30.25
N LEU A 18 22.47 -24.16 -30.10
CA LEU A 18 21.23 -23.46 -30.33
C LEU A 18 21.10 -22.37 -29.25
N GLY A 19 21.82 -21.28 -29.47
CA GLY A 19 21.61 -20.07 -28.70
C GLY A 19 20.16 -19.65 -28.90
N SER A 20 19.36 -19.75 -27.86
CA SER A 20 18.04 -19.14 -27.79
C SER A 20 18.22 -17.64 -28.00
N ARG A 21 18.00 -17.17 -29.23
CA ARG A 21 17.89 -15.74 -29.51
C ARG A 21 16.69 -15.24 -28.72
N PRO A 22 16.83 -14.15 -27.96
CA PRO A 22 15.66 -13.50 -27.39
C PRO A 22 14.72 -13.16 -28.56
N VAL A 23 13.49 -13.65 -28.47
CA VAL A 23 12.44 -13.27 -29.42
C VAL A 23 12.12 -11.81 -29.10
N THR A 24 12.81 -10.89 -29.72
CA THR A 24 12.40 -9.50 -29.74
C THR A 24 11.19 -9.42 -30.64
N ALA A 25 10.00 -9.32 -30.04
CA ALA A 25 8.79 -9.07 -30.79
C ALA A 25 9.00 -7.75 -31.57
N THR A 26 8.76 -7.78 -32.86
CA THR A 26 8.75 -6.54 -33.69
C THR A 26 7.61 -5.68 -33.18
N PRO A 27 7.84 -4.39 -32.84
CA PRO A 27 6.78 -3.49 -32.42
C PRO A 27 5.61 -3.50 -33.40
N LEU A 28 4.39 -3.47 -32.87
CA LEU A 28 3.19 -3.39 -33.71
C LEU A 28 3.17 -2.05 -34.48
N THR A 29 2.85 -2.11 -35.77
CA THR A 29 2.57 -0.90 -36.54
C THR A 29 1.29 -0.23 -36.02
N GLU A 30 1.08 1.05 -36.33
CA GLU A 30 -0.14 1.79 -35.94
C GLU A 30 -1.42 1.08 -36.44
N GLU A 31 -1.39 0.54 -37.65
CA GLU A 31 -2.51 -0.21 -38.22
C GLU A 31 -2.82 -1.48 -37.41
N GLN A 32 -1.77 -2.23 -37.03
CA GLN A 32 -1.90 -3.42 -36.18
C GLN A 32 -2.41 -3.06 -34.79
N GLN A 33 -1.88 -2.00 -34.19
CA GLN A 33 -2.36 -1.53 -32.89
C GLN A 33 -3.85 -1.13 -32.93
N THR A 34 -4.25 -0.42 -33.98
CA THR A 34 -5.66 -0.06 -34.21
C THR A 34 -6.56 -1.29 -34.36
N ALA A 35 -6.11 -2.29 -35.09
CA ALA A 35 -6.87 -3.53 -35.29
C ALA A 35 -7.02 -4.33 -33.99
N VAL A 36 -5.94 -4.42 -33.17
CA VAL A 36 -5.95 -5.06 -31.86
C VAL A 36 -6.84 -4.29 -30.89
N ALA A 37 -6.69 -2.97 -30.81
CA ALA A 37 -7.51 -2.11 -29.97
C ALA A 37 -9.00 -2.30 -30.23
N ARG A 38 -9.41 -2.26 -31.52
CA ARG A 38 -10.81 -2.48 -31.92
C ARG A 38 -11.33 -3.85 -31.49
N ARG A 39 -10.50 -4.89 -31.60
CA ARG A 39 -10.88 -6.25 -31.17
C ARG A 39 -11.09 -6.31 -29.66
N VAL A 40 -10.21 -5.71 -28.88
CA VAL A 40 -10.31 -5.58 -27.42
C VAL A 40 -11.59 -4.84 -27.03
N GLU A 41 -11.88 -3.71 -27.64
CA GLU A 41 -13.08 -2.90 -27.37
C GLU A 41 -14.37 -3.71 -27.63
N ILE A 42 -14.44 -4.39 -28.76
CA ILE A 42 -15.61 -5.23 -29.13
C ILE A 42 -15.76 -6.39 -28.15
N TYR A 43 -14.65 -7.07 -27.81
CA TYR A 43 -14.68 -8.21 -26.90
C TYR A 43 -15.11 -7.82 -25.49
N LEU A 44 -14.56 -6.73 -24.94
CA LEU A 44 -14.92 -6.25 -23.60
C LEU A 44 -16.38 -5.79 -23.54
N ARG A 45 -16.85 -5.10 -24.57
CA ARG A 45 -18.26 -4.70 -24.69
C ARG A 45 -19.18 -5.93 -24.66
N TYR A 46 -18.82 -6.99 -25.40
CA TYR A 46 -19.56 -8.23 -25.39
C TYR A 46 -19.49 -8.97 -24.05
N LEU A 47 -18.30 -9.07 -23.47
CA LEU A 47 -18.06 -9.79 -22.21
C LEU A 47 -18.88 -9.21 -21.06
N PHE A 48 -19.01 -7.88 -21.00
CA PHE A 48 -19.71 -7.18 -19.92
C PHE A 48 -21.14 -6.76 -20.27
N ALA A 49 -21.64 -7.16 -21.42
CA ALA A 49 -22.96 -6.78 -21.93
C ALA A 49 -23.19 -5.25 -21.92
N TRP A 50 -22.15 -4.46 -22.18
CA TRP A 50 -22.26 -3.00 -22.22
C TRP A 50 -23.01 -2.55 -23.46
N GLY A 51 -24.10 -1.81 -23.25
CA GLY A 51 -24.94 -1.25 -24.30
C GLY A 51 -24.25 -0.16 -25.13
N PRO A 52 -24.92 0.35 -26.17
CA PRO A 52 -24.35 1.36 -27.06
C PRO A 52 -24.04 2.69 -26.38
N GLU A 53 -24.68 2.98 -25.24
CA GLU A 53 -24.48 4.16 -24.41
C GLU A 53 -23.16 4.14 -23.62
N THR A 54 -22.54 2.98 -23.46
CA THR A 54 -21.25 2.84 -22.78
C THR A 54 -20.11 3.06 -23.77
N GLY A 55 -19.31 4.09 -23.56
CA GLY A 55 -18.06 4.30 -24.30
C GLY A 55 -17.00 3.30 -23.83
N VAL A 56 -16.45 2.51 -24.74
CA VAL A 56 -15.29 1.64 -24.45
C VAL A 56 -14.23 1.97 -25.49
N LYS A 57 -13.06 2.43 -25.05
CA LYS A 57 -11.99 2.86 -25.94
C LYS A 57 -10.62 2.48 -25.39
N VAL A 58 -9.79 1.88 -26.23
CA VAL A 58 -8.35 1.74 -25.96
C VAL A 58 -7.68 3.08 -26.29
N THR A 59 -7.12 3.73 -25.28
CA THR A 59 -6.52 5.07 -25.40
C THR A 59 -5.02 5.03 -25.62
N SER A 60 -4.36 3.95 -25.17
CA SER A 60 -2.94 3.73 -25.44
C SER A 60 -2.62 2.23 -25.44
N MET A 61 -1.55 1.88 -26.15
CA MET A 61 -1.02 0.52 -26.21
C MET A 61 0.50 0.59 -26.29
N HIS A 62 1.18 -0.09 -25.38
CA HIS A 62 2.65 -0.13 -25.28
C HIS A 62 3.12 -1.57 -25.08
N GLU A 63 4.36 -1.87 -25.44
CA GLU A 63 4.98 -3.15 -25.06
C GLU A 63 4.96 -3.31 -23.56
N SER A 64 4.58 -4.48 -23.08
CA SER A 64 4.60 -4.82 -21.66
C SER A 64 5.96 -5.38 -21.26
N ALA A 65 6.20 -5.49 -19.95
CA ALA A 65 7.36 -6.21 -19.41
C ALA A 65 7.35 -7.70 -19.78
N ILE A 66 6.19 -8.26 -20.17
CA ILE A 66 6.07 -9.66 -20.58
C ILE A 66 6.27 -9.75 -22.09
N PRO A 67 7.30 -10.47 -22.58
CA PRO A 67 7.58 -10.59 -24.00
C PRO A 67 6.37 -11.11 -24.80
N GLY A 68 6.03 -10.44 -25.88
CA GLY A 68 4.92 -10.79 -26.77
C GLY A 68 3.54 -10.31 -26.32
N LEU A 69 3.46 -9.61 -25.18
CA LEU A 69 2.24 -8.95 -24.71
C LEU A 69 2.38 -7.43 -24.79
N TYR A 70 1.26 -6.77 -24.94
CA TYR A 70 1.10 -5.32 -24.95
C TYR A 70 0.20 -4.93 -23.78
N SER A 71 0.57 -3.88 -23.07
CA SER A 71 -0.26 -3.23 -22.06
C SER A 71 -1.15 -2.21 -22.76
N ALA A 72 -2.46 -2.41 -22.68
CA ALA A 72 -3.44 -1.52 -23.28
C ALA A 72 -4.30 -0.86 -22.18
N ILE A 73 -4.39 0.47 -22.23
CA ILE A 73 -5.27 1.25 -21.35
C ILE A 73 -6.64 1.33 -22.00
N VAL A 74 -7.65 0.80 -21.30
CA VAL A 74 -9.05 0.81 -21.71
C VAL A 74 -9.82 1.80 -20.86
N GLU A 75 -10.38 2.82 -21.49
CA GLU A 75 -11.33 3.72 -20.86
C GLU A 75 -12.75 3.23 -21.05
N VAL A 76 -13.52 3.24 -19.97
CA VAL A 76 -14.93 2.89 -19.97
C VAL A 76 -15.72 4.07 -19.43
N ASN A 77 -16.61 4.64 -20.25
CA ASN A 77 -17.45 5.77 -19.91
C ASN A 77 -18.92 5.37 -19.91
N GLN A 78 -19.59 5.48 -18.74
CA GLN A 78 -21.01 5.17 -18.60
C GLN A 78 -21.72 6.34 -17.92
N GLY A 79 -22.32 7.20 -18.71
CA GLY A 79 -22.87 8.48 -18.24
C GLY A 79 -21.79 9.37 -17.62
N GLU A 80 -21.97 9.75 -16.36
CA GLU A 80 -20.96 10.53 -15.59
C GLU A 80 -19.83 9.67 -14.99
N ARG A 81 -19.97 8.36 -15.00
CA ARG A 81 -18.97 7.43 -14.48
C ARG A 81 -17.87 7.19 -15.51
N ARG A 82 -16.65 7.45 -15.10
CA ARG A 82 -15.45 7.16 -15.90
C ARG A 82 -14.61 6.13 -15.16
N GLY A 83 -14.26 5.07 -15.85
CA GLY A 83 -13.35 4.05 -15.38
C GLY A 83 -12.18 3.87 -16.35
N GLN A 84 -11.04 3.45 -15.84
CA GLN A 84 -9.88 3.10 -16.61
C GLN A 84 -9.35 1.77 -16.11
N GLU A 85 -9.01 0.87 -17.03
CA GLU A 85 -8.45 -0.44 -16.73
C GLU A 85 -7.25 -0.71 -17.64
N VAL A 86 -6.23 -1.34 -17.08
CA VAL A 86 -5.10 -1.86 -17.86
C VAL A 86 -5.34 -3.33 -18.14
N VAL A 87 -5.23 -3.71 -19.41
CA VAL A 87 -5.31 -5.11 -19.85
C VAL A 87 -4.04 -5.49 -20.60
N LEU A 88 -3.63 -6.75 -20.51
CA LEU A 88 -2.57 -7.28 -21.36
C LEU A 88 -3.20 -7.99 -22.56
N VAL A 89 -2.65 -7.75 -23.74
CA VAL A 89 -3.14 -8.35 -24.97
C VAL A 89 -1.97 -8.88 -25.81
N SER A 90 -2.14 -10.05 -26.43
CA SER A 90 -1.14 -10.57 -27.36
C SER A 90 -1.06 -9.72 -28.64
N ALA A 91 0.11 -9.71 -29.28
CA ALA A 91 0.38 -8.92 -30.49
C ALA A 91 -0.63 -9.19 -31.63
N ASP A 92 -1.19 -10.39 -31.71
CA ASP A 92 -2.24 -10.76 -32.67
C ASP A 92 -3.66 -10.41 -32.20
N GLY A 93 -3.80 -9.87 -30.98
CA GLY A 93 -5.09 -9.54 -30.35
C GLY A 93 -5.95 -10.73 -29.98
N ARG A 94 -5.40 -11.95 -30.00
CA ARG A 94 -6.14 -13.18 -29.74
C ARG A 94 -6.40 -13.44 -28.28
N TYR A 95 -5.40 -13.15 -27.43
CA TYR A 95 -5.44 -13.39 -25.99
C TYR A 95 -5.49 -12.07 -25.25
N LEU A 96 -6.39 -11.97 -24.28
CA LEU A 96 -6.55 -10.84 -23.40
C LEU A 96 -6.50 -11.34 -21.95
N VAL A 97 -5.66 -10.70 -21.14
CA VAL A 97 -5.53 -10.99 -19.71
C VAL A 97 -5.99 -9.74 -18.95
N ARG A 98 -6.89 -9.95 -17.99
CA ARG A 98 -7.32 -8.95 -17.01
C ARG A 98 -6.84 -9.38 -15.64
N GLY A 99 -6.19 -8.50 -14.95
CA GLY A 99 -5.61 -8.75 -13.63
C GLY A 99 -4.17 -8.25 -13.55
N ASP A 100 -3.63 -8.34 -12.36
CA ASP A 100 -2.26 -7.93 -12.08
C ASP A 100 -1.27 -9.05 -12.48
N PHE A 101 -0.11 -8.64 -12.96
CA PHE A 101 1.02 -9.54 -13.09
C PHE A 101 2.14 -9.08 -12.15
N HIS A 102 2.89 -10.02 -11.63
CA HIS A 102 3.95 -9.75 -10.68
C HIS A 102 5.27 -10.32 -11.20
N ASP A 103 6.32 -9.52 -11.14
CA ASP A 103 7.67 -10.04 -11.27
C ASP A 103 8.03 -10.79 -9.97
N THR A 104 8.18 -12.11 -10.07
CA THR A 104 8.46 -12.95 -8.92
C THR A 104 9.91 -12.82 -8.42
N THR A 105 10.75 -12.05 -9.11
CA THR A 105 12.11 -11.73 -8.73
C THR A 105 12.21 -10.43 -7.93
N GLU A 106 11.15 -9.63 -7.91
CA GLU A 106 11.07 -8.36 -7.19
C GLU A 106 10.34 -8.52 -5.84
N ASP A 107 10.66 -7.64 -4.91
CA ASP A 107 9.90 -7.51 -3.66
C ASP A 107 8.55 -6.84 -3.93
N PRO A 108 7.41 -7.54 -3.74
CA PRO A 108 6.08 -6.98 -4.02
C PRO A 108 5.71 -5.80 -3.12
N PHE A 109 6.48 -5.53 -2.07
CA PHE A 109 6.26 -4.45 -1.12
C PHE A 109 7.37 -3.39 -1.13
N ALA A 110 8.25 -3.41 -2.15
CA ALA A 110 9.37 -2.47 -2.27
C ALA A 110 8.90 -1.01 -2.25
N GLU A 111 7.83 -0.68 -2.96
CA GLU A 111 7.25 0.67 -2.98
C GLU A 111 6.82 1.11 -1.58
N VAL A 112 6.11 0.26 -0.83
CA VAL A 112 5.68 0.57 0.53
C VAL A 112 6.88 0.82 1.44
N ARG A 113 7.95 -0.02 1.33
CA ARG A 113 9.17 0.15 2.14
C ARG A 113 9.90 1.45 1.84
N GLN A 114 9.86 1.91 0.59
CA GLN A 114 10.51 3.15 0.16
C GLN A 114 9.70 4.40 0.53
N THR A 115 8.38 4.30 0.47
CA THR A 115 7.47 5.43 0.68
C THR A 115 7.22 5.69 2.16
N VAL A 116 7.05 4.64 2.98
CA VAL A 116 6.68 4.79 4.40
C VAL A 116 7.84 5.32 5.24
N VAL A 117 7.70 6.53 5.75
CA VAL A 117 8.65 7.15 6.67
C VAL A 117 8.29 6.80 8.10
N LEU A 118 9.17 6.08 8.81
CA LEU A 118 8.94 5.67 10.21
C LEU A 118 9.46 6.70 11.22
N ALA A 119 10.52 7.42 10.86
CA ALA A 119 11.17 8.39 11.75
C ALA A 119 10.28 9.61 12.00
N GLY A 120 10.31 10.13 13.23
CA GLY A 120 9.56 11.34 13.58
C GLY A 120 8.05 11.11 13.83
N HIS A 121 7.60 9.86 13.83
CA HIS A 121 6.21 9.50 14.15
C HIS A 121 6.09 8.82 15.51
N PRO A 122 4.94 8.99 16.20
CA PRO A 122 4.67 8.29 17.45
C PRO A 122 4.83 6.78 17.30
N SER A 123 5.59 6.17 18.19
CA SER A 123 5.77 4.72 18.17
C SER A 123 5.73 4.12 19.57
N LYS A 124 5.28 2.88 19.67
CA LYS A 124 5.15 2.11 20.92
C LYS A 124 5.63 0.69 20.71
N GLY A 125 6.39 0.17 21.65
CA GLY A 125 7.09 -1.11 21.57
C GLY A 125 8.60 -0.94 21.41
N PRO A 126 9.38 -2.05 21.40
CA PRO A 126 10.85 -1.99 21.29
C PRO A 126 11.29 -1.35 19.95
N ALA A 127 12.34 -0.55 20.01
CA ALA A 127 12.86 0.14 18.82
C ALA A 127 13.43 -0.84 17.78
N ASP A 128 13.95 -1.98 18.25
CA ASP A 128 14.55 -3.07 17.49
C ASP A 128 13.57 -4.25 17.24
N ALA A 129 12.28 -4.02 17.47
CA ALA A 129 11.27 -5.06 17.25
C ALA A 129 11.35 -5.59 15.81
N PRO A 130 11.37 -6.93 15.62
CA PRO A 130 11.46 -7.56 14.31
C PRO A 130 10.21 -7.32 13.44
N VAL A 131 9.06 -7.02 14.07
CA VAL A 131 7.83 -6.72 13.35
C VAL A 131 7.41 -5.28 13.63
N ILE A 132 7.25 -4.52 12.55
CA ILE A 132 6.76 -3.15 12.59
C ILE A 132 5.35 -3.13 12.02
N ILE A 133 4.41 -2.61 12.81
CA ILE A 133 3.06 -2.29 12.36
C ILE A 133 2.99 -0.78 12.15
N VAL A 134 2.63 -0.35 10.96
CA VAL A 134 2.32 1.05 10.69
C VAL A 134 0.81 1.18 10.56
N GLU A 135 0.21 2.01 11.40
CA GLU A 135 -1.23 2.30 11.40
C GLU A 135 -1.47 3.72 10.90
N TYR A 136 -2.17 3.83 9.77
CA TYR A 136 -2.75 5.08 9.33
C TYR A 136 -4.16 5.20 9.91
N GLY A 137 -4.31 6.07 10.87
CA GLY A 137 -5.52 6.19 11.68
C GLY A 137 -6.16 7.58 11.65
N ASP A 138 -7.40 7.61 12.07
CA ASP A 138 -8.22 8.82 12.24
C ASP A 138 -8.93 8.73 13.58
N PHE A 139 -8.71 9.70 14.46
CA PHE A 139 -9.29 9.70 15.80
C PHE A 139 -10.82 9.80 15.82
N GLN A 140 -11.44 10.25 14.74
CA GLN A 140 -12.90 10.32 14.62
C GLN A 140 -13.50 9.09 13.90
N CYS A 141 -12.67 8.24 13.30
CA CYS A 141 -13.15 7.06 12.60
C CYS A 141 -13.63 5.97 13.57
N ALA A 142 -14.89 5.57 13.44
CA ALA A 142 -15.48 4.52 14.28
C ALA A 142 -14.74 3.18 14.15
N THR A 143 -14.33 2.82 12.93
CA THR A 143 -13.58 1.58 12.66
C THR A 143 -12.17 1.60 13.28
N CYS A 144 -11.54 2.78 13.40
CA CYS A 144 -10.29 2.92 14.15
C CYS A 144 -10.51 2.69 15.65
N ALA A 145 -11.63 3.22 16.19
CA ALA A 145 -11.98 2.95 17.59
C ALA A 145 -12.30 1.46 17.86
N GLU A 146 -12.82 0.73 16.87
CA GLU A 146 -13.01 -0.72 16.94
C GLU A 146 -11.68 -1.48 16.94
N LEU A 147 -10.68 -1.00 16.19
CA LEU A 147 -9.34 -1.60 16.14
C LEU A 147 -8.53 -1.32 17.41
N TYR A 148 -8.70 -0.14 18.02
CA TYR A 148 -7.91 0.32 19.17
C TYR A 148 -7.73 -0.72 20.30
N PRO A 149 -8.79 -1.38 20.85
CA PRO A 149 -8.61 -2.38 21.91
C PRO A 149 -7.78 -3.58 21.44
N THR A 150 -7.88 -3.97 20.18
CA THR A 150 -7.07 -5.05 19.59
C THR A 150 -5.59 -4.67 19.58
N MET A 151 -5.27 -3.47 19.13
CA MET A 151 -3.87 -2.97 19.11
C MET A 151 -3.32 -2.79 20.53
N LYS A 152 -4.13 -2.28 21.45
CA LYS A 152 -3.75 -2.13 22.86
C LYS A 152 -3.40 -3.47 23.51
N LYS A 153 -4.23 -4.50 23.29
CA LYS A 153 -3.98 -5.88 23.75
C LYS A 153 -2.70 -6.44 23.12
N LEU A 154 -2.56 -6.32 21.80
CA LEU A 154 -1.41 -6.83 21.06
C LEU A 154 -0.09 -6.26 21.61
N LEU A 155 0.00 -4.95 21.81
CA LEU A 155 1.21 -4.30 22.33
C LEU A 155 1.49 -4.65 23.81
N ALA A 156 0.48 -5.02 24.57
CA ALA A 156 0.68 -5.50 25.95
C ALA A 156 1.28 -6.93 25.97
N GLU A 157 0.86 -7.78 25.05
CA GLU A 157 1.22 -9.22 25.01
C GLU A 157 2.48 -9.49 24.17
N ARG A 158 2.80 -8.66 23.16
CA ARG A 158 3.91 -8.88 22.22
C ARG A 158 5.04 -7.87 22.45
N LYS A 159 6.23 -8.39 22.70
CA LYS A 159 7.46 -7.59 22.88
C LYS A 159 8.33 -7.58 21.61
N ASP A 160 7.93 -8.29 20.60
CA ASP A 160 8.56 -8.39 19.27
C ASP A 160 7.82 -7.55 18.22
N VAL A 161 6.91 -6.67 18.66
CA VAL A 161 6.13 -5.77 17.81
C VAL A 161 6.36 -4.32 18.21
N ARG A 162 6.54 -3.47 17.21
CA ARG A 162 6.54 -2.01 17.32
C ARG A 162 5.41 -1.43 16.49
N LEU A 163 4.54 -0.65 17.10
CA LEU A 163 3.52 0.14 16.41
C LEU A 163 4.08 1.53 16.09
N VAL A 164 3.86 2.00 14.87
CA VAL A 164 4.06 3.40 14.44
C VAL A 164 2.71 3.94 14.00
N TYR A 165 2.25 5.02 14.64
CA TYR A 165 0.98 5.66 14.30
C TYR A 165 1.21 6.84 13.35
N LYS A 166 0.39 6.91 12.30
CA LYS A 166 0.41 7.98 11.30
C LYS A 166 -0.99 8.55 11.10
N ASP A 167 -1.06 9.85 10.94
CA ASP A 167 -2.33 10.54 10.81
C ASP A 167 -2.91 10.40 9.39
N LEU A 168 -4.17 9.98 9.29
CA LEU A 168 -4.95 9.98 8.07
C LEU A 168 -6.37 10.52 8.33
N PRO A 169 -6.50 11.81 8.73
CA PRO A 169 -7.82 12.39 9.02
C PRO A 169 -8.67 12.53 7.75
N LEU A 170 -9.82 11.87 7.72
CA LEU A 170 -10.77 11.88 6.60
C LEU A 170 -11.68 13.11 6.66
N THR A 171 -11.11 14.28 6.46
CA THR A 171 -11.75 15.60 6.71
C THR A 171 -13.03 15.88 5.92
N ARG A 172 -13.31 15.09 4.87
CA ARG A 172 -14.56 15.22 4.10
C ARG A 172 -15.78 14.66 4.83
N ILE A 173 -15.57 13.76 5.80
CA ILE A 173 -16.62 13.07 6.55
C ILE A 173 -16.44 13.18 8.07
N HIS A 174 -15.28 13.61 8.54
CA HIS A 174 -14.91 13.71 9.94
C HIS A 174 -14.49 15.15 10.27
N ASP A 175 -15.34 15.90 10.92
CA ASP A 175 -15.23 17.36 11.07
C ASP A 175 -14.24 17.82 12.16
N TRP A 176 -13.87 16.94 13.12
CA TRP A 176 -12.85 17.21 14.13
C TRP A 176 -11.55 16.38 13.98
N ALA A 177 -11.49 15.48 13.00
CA ALA A 177 -10.36 14.57 12.80
C ALA A 177 -9.02 15.33 12.62
N MET A 178 -8.99 16.39 11.79
CA MET A 178 -7.77 17.18 11.59
C MET A 178 -7.32 17.87 12.88
N ALA A 179 -8.23 18.45 13.65
CA ALA A 179 -7.88 19.11 14.90
C ALA A 179 -7.35 18.12 15.94
N ALA A 180 -7.91 16.90 16.00
CA ALA A 180 -7.41 15.84 16.87
C ALA A 180 -6.01 15.34 16.44
N ALA A 181 -5.78 15.16 15.13
CA ALA A 181 -4.47 14.78 14.60
C ALA A 181 -3.40 15.83 14.93
N VAL A 182 -3.71 17.12 14.72
CA VAL A 182 -2.82 18.23 15.09
C VAL A 182 -2.55 18.23 16.61
N ALA A 183 -3.56 18.01 17.45
CA ALA A 183 -3.37 17.89 18.89
C ALA A 183 -2.48 16.70 19.25
N GLY A 184 -2.63 15.57 18.58
CA GLY A 184 -1.74 14.41 18.72
C GLY A 184 -0.29 14.77 18.44
N GLN A 185 0.00 15.45 17.33
CA GLN A 185 1.35 15.90 16.98
C GLN A 185 1.91 16.89 18.01
N CYS A 186 1.08 17.78 18.57
CA CYS A 186 1.48 18.70 19.61
C CYS A 186 1.82 17.99 20.94
N ALA A 187 1.06 16.96 21.30
CA ALA A 187 1.37 16.14 22.46
C ALA A 187 2.68 15.36 22.23
N PHE A 188 2.85 14.75 21.04
CA PHE A 188 4.06 14.01 20.68
C PHE A 188 5.33 14.85 20.75
N ARG A 189 5.28 16.11 20.29
CA ARG A 189 6.42 17.05 20.37
C ARG A 189 6.86 17.36 21.80
N GLN A 190 5.94 17.33 22.76
CA GLN A 190 6.26 17.53 24.16
C GLN A 190 6.70 16.22 24.83
N SER A 191 6.00 15.12 24.56
CA SER A 191 6.30 13.80 25.13
C SER A 191 5.67 12.69 24.30
N PRO A 192 6.43 11.66 23.89
CA PRO A 192 5.85 10.46 23.27
C PRO A 192 4.80 9.77 24.14
N ASP A 193 4.97 9.75 25.47
CA ASP A 193 4.01 9.16 26.40
C ASP A 193 2.71 9.98 26.43
N ALA A 194 2.79 11.30 26.43
CA ALA A 194 1.62 12.18 26.36
C ALA A 194 0.81 11.93 25.07
N PHE A 195 1.49 11.68 23.95
CA PHE A 195 0.78 11.28 22.73
C PHE A 195 -0.05 10.02 22.93
N TRP A 196 0.54 8.94 23.47
CA TRP A 196 -0.17 7.68 23.63
C TRP A 196 -1.32 7.77 24.63
N ARG A 197 -1.17 8.56 25.68
CA ARG A 197 -2.26 8.83 26.65
C ARG A 197 -3.37 9.67 26.00
N LEU A 198 -3.03 10.65 25.15
CA LEU A 198 -4.01 11.40 24.36
C LEU A 198 -4.71 10.51 23.33
N HIS A 199 -3.97 9.68 22.62
CA HIS A 199 -4.47 8.69 21.68
C HIS A 199 -5.51 7.78 22.35
N ASP A 200 -5.16 7.18 23.48
CA ASP A 200 -6.06 6.33 24.26
C ASP A 200 -7.34 7.11 24.67
N PHE A 201 -7.18 8.34 25.19
CA PHE A 201 -8.30 9.19 25.58
C PHE A 201 -9.25 9.49 24.40
N LEU A 202 -8.70 9.84 23.24
CA LEU A 202 -9.51 10.18 22.06
C LEU A 202 -10.35 8.98 21.58
N PHE A 203 -9.79 7.78 21.52
CA PHE A 203 -10.55 6.60 21.13
C PHE A 203 -11.55 6.14 22.21
N GLU A 204 -11.17 6.15 23.49
CA GLU A 204 -12.04 5.74 24.58
C GLU A 204 -13.24 6.68 24.78
N ASN A 205 -13.07 7.97 24.44
CA ASN A 205 -14.12 8.98 24.57
C ASN A 205 -14.73 9.45 23.24
N GLN A 206 -14.40 8.81 22.12
CA GLN A 206 -14.75 9.24 20.77
C GLN A 206 -16.20 9.65 20.60
N LYS A 207 -17.12 8.84 21.14
CA LYS A 207 -18.60 9.08 21.06
C LYS A 207 -19.07 10.33 21.80
N GLN A 208 -18.25 10.88 22.69
CA GLN A 208 -18.57 12.07 23.49
C GLN A 208 -17.88 13.33 22.95
N ILE A 209 -16.97 13.16 21.97
CA ILE A 209 -16.22 14.25 21.37
C ILE A 209 -16.98 14.78 20.17
N THR A 210 -17.11 16.10 20.10
CA THR A 210 -17.68 16.84 18.98
C THR A 210 -16.72 17.95 18.57
N LYS A 211 -16.91 18.51 17.39
CA LYS A 211 -16.14 19.68 16.94
C LYS A 211 -16.19 20.83 17.95
N ASP A 212 -17.35 21.05 18.57
CA ASP A 212 -17.56 22.19 19.46
C ASP A 212 -16.92 22.01 20.85
N ASN A 213 -16.73 20.76 21.30
CA ASN A 213 -16.19 20.47 22.63
C ASN A 213 -14.74 19.97 22.64
N LEU A 214 -14.16 19.65 21.49
CA LEU A 214 -12.82 19.06 21.39
C LEU A 214 -11.76 19.95 22.08
N ASP A 215 -11.70 21.24 21.79
CA ASP A 215 -10.70 22.15 22.35
C ASP A 215 -10.79 22.25 23.87
N VAL A 216 -12.00 22.34 24.40
CA VAL A 216 -12.22 22.37 25.86
C VAL A 216 -11.77 21.08 26.51
N ARG A 217 -12.04 19.94 25.89
CA ARG A 217 -11.61 18.63 26.39
C ARG A 217 -10.10 18.46 26.34
N LEU A 218 -9.44 18.89 25.25
CA LEU A 218 -8.01 18.87 25.10
C LEU A 218 -7.31 19.76 26.15
N ASP A 219 -7.83 20.94 26.39
CA ASP A 219 -7.28 21.87 27.39
C ASP A 219 -7.43 21.32 28.81
N ALA A 220 -8.57 20.71 29.13
CA ALA A 220 -8.79 20.05 30.42
C ALA A 220 -7.89 18.81 30.61
N LEU A 221 -7.60 18.09 29.52
CA LEU A 221 -6.76 16.90 29.53
C LEU A 221 -5.25 17.25 29.64
N ALA A 222 -4.79 18.36 29.07
CA ALA A 222 -3.38 18.68 28.95
C ALA A 222 -2.60 18.62 30.29
N PRO A 223 -3.10 19.17 31.43
CA PRO A 223 -2.41 19.04 32.72
C PRO A 223 -2.32 17.58 33.19
N LEU A 224 -3.34 16.76 32.91
CA LEU A 224 -3.36 15.34 33.27
C LEU A 224 -2.34 14.54 32.45
N LEU A 225 -1.99 15.00 31.26
CA LEU A 225 -0.94 14.46 30.41
C LEU A 225 0.43 15.07 30.67
N GLU A 226 0.56 15.94 31.68
CA GLU A 226 1.79 16.67 32.02
C GLU A 226 2.29 17.56 30.87
N LEU A 227 1.37 18.03 30.02
CA LEU A 227 1.67 18.96 28.93
C LEU A 227 1.68 20.40 29.44
N ARG A 228 2.61 21.19 28.92
CA ARG A 228 2.59 22.64 29.09
C ARG A 228 1.45 23.24 28.29
N LEU A 229 0.36 23.60 28.98
CA LEU A 229 -0.91 23.97 28.37
C LEU A 229 -0.78 25.10 27.34
N GLU A 230 -0.09 26.17 27.64
CA GLU A 230 0.05 27.32 26.73
C GLU A 230 0.86 26.97 25.47
N GLU A 231 1.91 26.16 25.61
CA GLU A 231 2.66 25.65 24.47
C GLU A 231 1.81 24.68 23.63
N PHE A 232 1.01 23.85 24.29
CA PHE A 232 0.09 22.91 23.61
C PHE A 232 -0.98 23.66 22.82
N ARG A 233 -1.58 24.72 23.39
CA ARG A 233 -2.53 25.60 22.70
C ARG A 233 -1.89 26.29 21.51
N THR A 234 -0.72 26.91 21.71
CA THR A 234 0.02 27.59 20.63
C THR A 234 0.37 26.64 19.53
N CYS A 235 0.87 25.44 19.85
CA CYS A 235 1.24 24.42 18.87
C CYS A 235 0.05 24.02 17.98
N ARG A 236 -1.15 23.88 18.55
CA ARG A 236 -2.38 23.51 17.82
C ARG A 236 -2.80 24.53 16.76
N THR A 237 -2.37 25.77 16.89
CA THR A 237 -2.67 26.85 15.92
C THR A 237 -1.54 27.07 14.90
N GLN A 238 -0.41 26.38 15.03
CA GLN A 238 0.73 26.55 14.14
C GLN A 238 0.53 25.79 12.82
N GLU A 239 0.72 26.50 11.72
CA GLU A 239 0.69 25.92 10.37
C GLU A 239 1.72 24.79 10.20
N ALA A 240 2.90 24.93 10.79
CA ALA A 240 3.95 23.91 10.76
C ALA A 240 3.52 22.56 11.38
N THR A 241 2.62 22.58 12.38
CA THR A 241 2.07 21.35 12.95
C THR A 241 1.06 20.72 12.04
N ARG A 242 0.19 21.53 11.44
CA ARG A 242 -0.76 21.08 10.44
C ARG A 242 -0.05 20.46 9.24
N ALA A 243 1.02 21.10 8.76
CA ALA A 243 1.85 20.58 7.66
C ALA A 243 2.45 19.20 7.93
N THR A 244 2.75 18.86 9.21
CA THR A 244 3.18 17.50 9.59
C THR A 244 2.07 16.45 9.36
N VAL A 245 0.83 16.76 9.74
CA VAL A 245 -0.32 15.89 9.46
C VAL A 245 -0.55 15.75 7.95
N GLU A 246 -0.47 16.86 7.22
CA GLU A 246 -0.63 16.88 5.76
C GLU A 246 0.47 16.10 5.03
N GLN A 247 1.67 15.99 5.61
CA GLN A 247 2.71 15.11 5.07
C GLN A 247 2.31 13.64 5.15
N SER A 248 1.74 13.19 6.28
CA SER A 248 1.19 11.83 6.40
C SER A 248 0.03 11.59 5.42
N LEU A 249 -0.81 12.59 5.18
CA LEU A 249 -1.88 12.53 4.16
C LEU A 249 -1.32 12.37 2.74
N ARG A 250 -0.25 13.09 2.40
CA ARG A 250 0.39 12.95 1.08
C ARG A 250 0.98 11.55 0.90
N GLU A 251 1.73 11.06 1.89
CA GLU A 251 2.29 9.71 1.89
C GLU A 251 1.19 8.65 1.78
N ALA A 252 0.10 8.78 2.53
CA ALA A 252 -1.05 7.88 2.43
C ALA A 252 -1.70 7.91 1.03
N THR A 253 -1.75 9.09 0.40
CA THR A 253 -2.29 9.26 -0.97
C THR A 253 -1.39 8.58 -2.00
N GLU A 254 -0.07 8.71 -1.87
CA GLU A 254 0.93 8.05 -2.71
C GLU A 254 0.81 6.52 -2.62
N LEU A 255 0.58 5.99 -1.41
CA LEU A 255 0.29 4.58 -1.17
C LEU A 255 -1.12 4.14 -1.58
N GLY A 256 -1.93 5.02 -2.16
CA GLY A 256 -3.30 4.73 -2.58
C GLY A 256 -4.29 4.52 -1.43
N LEU A 257 -3.94 4.89 -0.20
CA LEU A 257 -4.82 4.73 0.97
C LEU A 257 -5.97 5.73 0.92
N ARG A 258 -7.20 5.26 1.11
CA ARG A 258 -8.42 6.07 1.05
C ARG A 258 -9.34 5.89 2.26
N ASN A 259 -9.05 4.92 3.10
CA ASN A 259 -9.88 4.54 4.23
C ASN A 259 -9.02 4.34 5.48
N THR A 260 -9.64 4.47 6.64
CA THR A 260 -9.03 4.20 7.94
C THR A 260 -9.82 3.14 8.70
N PRO A 261 -9.15 2.31 9.51
CA PRO A 261 -7.70 2.20 9.60
C PRO A 261 -7.11 1.50 8.37
N SER A 262 -5.88 1.87 8.00
CA SER A 262 -5.05 1.10 7.06
C SER A 262 -3.76 0.70 7.76
N LEU A 263 -3.44 -0.57 7.70
CA LEU A 263 -2.28 -1.14 8.38
C LEU A 263 -1.25 -1.65 7.38
N PHE A 264 0.03 -1.56 7.75
CA PHE A 264 1.10 -2.31 7.12
C PHE A 264 1.85 -3.11 8.19
N ILE A 265 2.03 -4.40 7.96
CA ILE A 265 2.84 -5.28 8.83
C ILE A 265 4.10 -5.65 8.03
N ASN A 266 5.25 -5.09 8.41
CA ASN A 266 6.51 -5.19 7.65
C ASN A 266 6.31 -4.88 6.15
N ALA A 267 5.60 -3.78 5.86
CA ALA A 267 5.19 -3.31 4.53
C ALA A 267 4.06 -4.11 3.86
N ARG A 268 3.61 -5.22 4.39
CA ARG A 268 2.44 -5.97 3.88
C ARG A 268 1.15 -5.23 4.22
N PRO A 269 0.33 -4.85 3.22
CA PRO A 269 -0.90 -4.10 3.47
C PRO A 269 -1.98 -4.96 4.11
N LEU A 270 -2.74 -4.35 5.02
CA LEU A 270 -3.90 -4.94 5.68
C LEU A 270 -4.95 -3.85 5.90
N ALA A 271 -6.06 -3.92 5.19
CA ALA A 271 -7.08 -2.88 5.18
C ALA A 271 -8.16 -3.13 6.22
N GLY A 272 -8.64 -2.03 6.84
CA GLY A 272 -9.76 -2.04 7.77
C GLY A 272 -9.43 -2.59 9.17
N ALA A 273 -10.41 -2.55 10.06
CA ALA A 273 -10.27 -3.16 11.38
C ALA A 273 -10.21 -4.69 11.26
N GLN A 274 -9.15 -5.25 11.76
CA GLN A 274 -8.90 -6.69 11.72
C GLN A 274 -9.02 -7.31 13.12
N SER A 275 -9.37 -8.59 13.15
CA SER A 275 -9.37 -9.32 14.42
C SER A 275 -7.94 -9.49 14.96
N TYR A 276 -7.85 -9.69 16.27
CA TYR A 276 -6.58 -10.01 16.93
C TYR A 276 -5.86 -11.18 16.26
N ASP A 277 -6.60 -12.26 15.96
CA ASP A 277 -6.04 -13.48 15.37
C ASP A 277 -5.54 -13.26 13.95
N ALA A 278 -6.21 -12.42 13.15
CA ALA A 278 -5.76 -12.10 11.81
C ALA A 278 -4.44 -11.30 11.82
N ILE A 279 -4.31 -10.32 12.72
CA ILE A 279 -3.07 -9.57 12.90
C ILE A 279 -1.96 -10.48 13.43
N LEU A 280 -2.26 -11.29 14.44
CA LEU A 280 -1.32 -12.24 15.03
C LEU A 280 -0.78 -13.22 13.98
N HIS A 281 -1.65 -13.77 13.13
CA HIS A 281 -1.24 -14.68 12.06
C HIS A 281 -0.19 -14.05 11.13
N LEU A 282 -0.39 -12.79 10.73
CA LEU A 282 0.58 -12.09 9.89
C LEU A 282 1.89 -11.80 10.62
N ILE A 283 1.84 -11.45 11.90
CA ILE A 283 3.05 -11.26 12.72
C ILE A 283 3.85 -12.56 12.77
N GLU A 284 3.21 -13.69 13.07
CA GLU A 284 3.86 -14.99 13.13
C GLU A 284 4.44 -15.39 11.74
N TYR A 285 3.74 -15.07 10.66
CA TYR A 285 4.23 -15.31 9.31
C TYR A 285 5.47 -14.47 8.99
N GLU A 286 5.48 -13.19 9.34
CA GLU A 286 6.66 -12.32 9.13
C GLU A 286 7.86 -12.81 9.95
N LEU A 287 7.66 -13.23 11.19
CA LEU A 287 8.71 -13.83 12.02
C LEU A 287 9.23 -15.16 11.45
N TYR A 288 8.34 -15.96 10.88
CA TYR A 288 8.73 -17.20 10.19
C TYR A 288 9.61 -16.89 8.97
N LEU A 289 9.23 -15.94 8.11
CA LEU A 289 10.01 -15.55 6.94
C LEU A 289 11.40 -15.04 7.32
N GLN A 290 11.52 -14.25 8.38
CA GLN A 290 12.81 -13.76 8.88
C GLN A 290 13.73 -14.92 9.31
N LYS A 291 13.19 -15.91 10.02
CA LYS A 291 13.96 -17.11 10.44
C LYS A 291 14.44 -17.93 9.26
N GLN A 292 13.70 -17.95 8.15
CA GLN A 292 14.11 -18.66 6.92
C GLN A 292 15.11 -17.86 6.08
N GLY A 293 15.41 -16.61 6.43
CA GLY A 293 16.21 -15.70 5.60
C GLY A 293 15.52 -15.32 4.29
N SER A 294 14.20 -15.55 4.20
CA SER A 294 13.38 -15.34 3.00
C SER A 294 12.66 -13.98 3.01
N ALA A 295 12.76 -13.22 4.10
CA ALA A 295 12.19 -11.88 4.16
C ALA A 295 13.03 -10.94 3.27
N PRO A 296 12.43 -10.21 2.32
CA PRO A 296 13.11 -9.13 1.61
C PRO A 296 13.61 -8.10 2.62
N ARG A 297 14.87 -7.69 2.48
CA ARG A 297 15.51 -6.71 3.38
C ARG A 297 15.27 -5.30 2.88
#